data_74e38a11d8024a72e06d82cfa3fc5b15
#
_entry.id   74e38a11d8024a72e06d82cfa3fc5b15
#
_cell.length_a   1.000
_cell.length_b   1.000
_cell.length_c   1.000
_cell.angle_alpha   90.00
_cell.angle_beta   90.00
_cell.angle_gamma   90.00
#
_symmetry.space_group_name_H-M   'P 1'
#
loop_
_entity.id
_entity.type
_entity.pdbx_description
1 polymer ?
#
loop_
_entity_poly.entity_id
_entity_poly.type
_entity_poly.pdbx_seq_one_letter_code
_entity_poly.pdbx_strand_id
1 'polypeptide(L)'
;MAGVVAIVGRANVGKSTIFNRMVGERISIVEDVAGVTRDRIYAKASWLTKEFSVIDTGGIELENASFTTQIKMQAEIAIEEADVIVFVVNGREGITKEDEYVARLLQKSRKPIILVVNKIDDNQFRDYIYEFYALGVGDPIPVSGSHGIGIGDLLDQIINQLDLQDEETNEDEISFSIIGRPNVGKSSLTNAILGEERVIVSNIEGTTRDAIDTPFVKDGQKYRVVDTAGMRKKGKVYENIEKYSILRALTSIEKSDVILVVIDGETGIREQDKHVAGYAHEAGKGVVIVYNKWDLVDKDEKTMQKKQKEIYEQFKYLDYAPIIFLSAKTHQRVQNLFPLINEVYENNHKRVQTSVLNDVLVDAQLMNPTTTFNGGRLKIFYANQVAVCPPTFVLFSNDPQYLHFSYKRYLENRLREAFGFEGTPIHIICRKRD
;
A
#
# COMPACT_ATOMS: atom_id res chain seq x y z
N MET A 1 -8.86 -6.71 -4.64
CA MET A 1 -7.86 -5.73 -4.13
C MET A 1 -8.14 -5.43 -2.67
N ALA A 2 -7.11 -5.12 -1.87
CA ALA A 2 -7.36 -4.66 -0.51
C ALA A 2 -7.96 -3.25 -0.57
N GLY A 3 -9.16 -3.05 -0.03
CA GLY A 3 -9.84 -1.75 -0.02
C GLY A 3 -9.23 -0.79 1.00
N VAL A 4 -9.43 0.50 0.83
CA VAL A 4 -8.95 1.56 1.74
C VAL A 4 -10.12 2.21 2.47
N VAL A 5 -10.05 2.26 3.78
CA VAL A 5 -11.06 2.84 4.69
C VAL A 5 -10.49 4.06 5.38
N ALA A 6 -11.12 5.22 5.30
CA ALA A 6 -10.69 6.40 6.04
C ALA A 6 -11.65 6.74 7.19
N ILE A 7 -11.09 7.05 8.35
CA ILE A 7 -11.85 7.48 9.53
C ILE A 7 -11.84 9.00 9.59
N VAL A 8 -13.03 9.62 9.57
CA VAL A 8 -13.23 11.08 9.59
C VAL A 8 -14.11 11.48 10.75
N GLY A 9 -13.97 12.68 11.24
CA GLY A 9 -14.78 13.27 12.29
C GLY A 9 -14.03 14.39 12.99
N ARG A 10 -14.73 15.22 13.76
CA ARG A 10 -14.10 16.29 14.52
C ARG A 10 -13.11 15.79 15.58
N ALA A 11 -12.39 16.67 16.22
CA ALA A 11 -11.48 16.31 17.31
C ALA A 11 -12.24 15.66 18.50
N ASN A 12 -11.58 14.76 19.21
CA ASN A 12 -12.06 14.11 20.43
C ASN A 12 -13.32 13.23 20.31
N VAL A 13 -13.79 12.91 19.11
CA VAL A 13 -14.87 11.91 18.92
C VAL A 13 -14.40 10.48 19.11
N GLY A 14 -13.08 10.23 19.17
CA GLY A 14 -12.50 8.92 19.41
C GLY A 14 -12.06 8.18 18.14
N LYS A 15 -11.71 8.90 17.07
CA LYS A 15 -11.19 8.31 15.80
C LYS A 15 -10.04 7.36 16.03
N SER A 16 -8.98 7.81 16.70
CA SER A 16 -7.78 7.00 16.95
C SER A 16 -8.05 5.80 17.87
N THR A 17 -9.05 5.89 18.76
CA THR A 17 -9.49 4.76 19.58
C THR A 17 -10.15 3.68 18.70
N ILE A 18 -11.04 4.08 17.78
CA ILE A 18 -11.66 3.18 16.81
C ILE A 18 -10.62 2.62 15.87
N PHE A 19 -9.71 3.44 15.34
CA PHE A 19 -8.59 3.01 14.51
C PHE A 19 -7.78 1.89 15.19
N ASN A 20 -7.34 2.11 16.43
CA ASN A 20 -6.57 1.12 17.19
C ASN A 20 -7.36 -0.17 17.42
N ARG A 21 -8.68 -0.09 17.60
CA ARG A 21 -9.54 -1.28 17.74
C ARG A 21 -9.69 -2.05 16.42
N MET A 22 -9.81 -1.36 15.30
CA MET A 22 -9.92 -1.99 13.98
C MET A 22 -8.61 -2.68 13.56
N VAL A 23 -7.47 -2.06 13.85
CA VAL A 23 -6.14 -2.62 13.56
C VAL A 23 -5.82 -3.78 14.50
N GLY A 24 -6.39 -3.82 15.72
CA GLY A 24 -6.17 -4.85 16.72
C GLY A 24 -4.78 -4.79 17.38
N GLU A 25 -4.54 -5.68 18.35
CA GLU A 25 -3.21 -5.84 19.00
C GLU A 25 -2.19 -6.60 18.13
N ARG A 26 -2.62 -7.13 17.00
CA ARG A 26 -1.75 -7.75 15.98
C ARG A 26 -1.23 -6.69 15.02
N ILE A 27 -0.46 -5.76 15.53
CA ILE A 27 0.59 -5.14 14.73
C ILE A 27 1.50 -6.31 14.37
N SER A 28 1.41 -6.81 13.13
CA SER A 28 2.37 -7.79 12.64
C SER A 28 3.74 -7.22 12.94
N ILE A 29 4.58 -8.01 13.60
CA ILE A 29 5.97 -7.70 13.82
C ILE A 29 6.61 -7.70 12.43
N VAL A 30 6.54 -6.57 11.76
CA VAL A 30 7.39 -6.29 10.60
C VAL A 30 8.74 -5.96 11.20
N GLU A 31 9.76 -6.73 10.83
CA GLU A 31 11.14 -6.50 11.24
C GLU A 31 11.47 -5.02 11.05
N ASP A 32 12.15 -4.42 12.04
CA ASP A 32 12.63 -3.04 12.02
C ASP A 32 13.54 -2.82 10.80
N VAL A 33 12.96 -2.37 9.70
CA VAL A 33 13.74 -1.86 8.58
C VAL A 33 14.23 -0.47 9.00
N ALA A 34 15.54 -0.34 9.20
CA ALA A 34 16.16 0.91 9.62
C ALA A 34 15.81 2.01 8.62
N GLY A 35 15.07 3.03 9.05
CA GLY A 35 14.69 4.20 8.26
C GLY A 35 13.19 4.37 7.99
N VAL A 36 12.33 3.42 8.40
CA VAL A 36 10.88 3.55 8.26
C VAL A 36 10.27 3.91 9.62
N THR A 37 9.85 5.16 9.78
CA THR A 37 9.08 5.60 10.94
C THR A 37 7.64 5.14 10.77
N ARG A 38 7.11 4.35 11.71
CA ARG A 38 5.69 4.00 11.78
C ARG A 38 4.87 5.26 12.02
N ASP A 39 4.36 5.85 10.95
CA ASP A 39 3.30 6.84 11.08
C ASP A 39 2.01 6.11 11.48
N ARG A 40 1.42 6.50 12.62
CA ARG A 40 0.15 5.98 13.15
C ARG A 40 -1.07 6.36 12.29
N ILE A 41 -0.85 6.84 11.08
CA ILE A 41 -1.89 7.38 10.21
C ILE A 41 -2.47 6.31 9.29
N TYR A 42 -1.70 5.24 9.01
CA TYR A 42 -2.06 4.19 8.06
C TYR A 42 -1.69 2.81 8.64
N ALA A 43 -2.62 1.87 8.61
CA ALA A 43 -2.36 0.51 9.05
C ALA A 43 -3.26 -0.51 8.36
N LYS A 44 -2.84 -1.77 8.33
CA LYS A 44 -3.64 -2.89 7.84
C LYS A 44 -4.55 -3.41 8.95
N ALA A 45 -5.79 -3.65 8.62
CA ALA A 45 -6.77 -4.33 9.45
C ALA A 45 -7.23 -5.61 8.75
N SER A 46 -7.66 -6.59 9.53
CA SER A 46 -8.24 -7.82 9.01
C SER A 46 -9.52 -8.14 9.76
N TRP A 47 -10.54 -8.57 9.02
CA TRP A 47 -11.79 -9.05 9.60
C TRP A 47 -12.28 -10.27 8.84
N LEU A 48 -12.63 -11.34 9.57
CA LEU A 48 -12.93 -12.65 8.99
C LEU A 48 -11.72 -13.14 8.15
N THR A 49 -11.87 -13.24 6.84
CA THR A 49 -10.83 -13.70 5.90
C THR A 49 -10.30 -12.56 5.01
N LYS A 50 -10.76 -11.32 5.23
CA LYS A 50 -10.45 -10.17 4.38
C LYS A 50 -9.51 -9.20 5.06
N GLU A 51 -8.59 -8.65 4.28
CA GLU A 51 -7.67 -7.60 4.70
C GLU A 51 -8.01 -6.29 3.98
N PHE A 52 -7.90 -5.17 4.69
CA PHE A 52 -8.09 -3.83 4.16
C PHE A 52 -7.20 -2.85 4.90
N SER A 53 -6.98 -1.69 4.31
CA SER A 53 -6.15 -0.64 4.89
C SER A 53 -7.00 0.43 5.56
N VAL A 54 -6.57 0.94 6.70
CA VAL A 54 -7.28 1.97 7.47
C VAL A 54 -6.43 3.21 7.60
N ILE A 55 -7.05 4.39 7.36
CA ILE A 55 -6.44 5.71 7.48
C ILE A 55 -7.07 6.44 8.67
N ASP A 56 -6.26 6.85 9.66
CA ASP A 56 -6.67 7.81 10.68
C ASP A 56 -6.38 9.25 10.20
N THR A 57 -7.38 9.91 9.63
CA THR A 57 -7.20 11.31 9.19
C THR A 57 -6.95 12.28 10.34
N GLY A 58 -7.26 11.90 11.59
CA GLY A 58 -7.00 12.70 12.78
C GLY A 58 -5.53 12.90 13.10
N GLY A 59 -4.65 12.02 12.62
CA GLY A 59 -3.20 12.17 12.71
C GLY A 59 -2.60 13.18 11.72
N ILE A 60 -3.39 13.70 10.78
CA ILE A 60 -2.95 14.66 9.76
C ILE A 60 -3.33 16.07 10.26
N GLU A 61 -2.33 16.83 10.71
CA GLU A 61 -2.52 18.19 11.23
C GLU A 61 -1.77 19.19 10.36
N LEU A 62 -2.39 20.38 10.19
CA LEU A 62 -1.75 21.55 9.62
C LEU A 62 -1.25 22.45 10.76
N GLU A 63 0.04 22.73 10.81
CA GLU A 63 0.58 23.71 11.73
C GLU A 63 -0.07 25.08 11.47
N ASN A 64 -0.60 25.70 12.53
CA ASN A 64 -1.25 27.02 12.49
C ASN A 64 -2.56 27.14 11.67
N ALA A 65 -3.22 26.04 11.30
CA ALA A 65 -4.52 26.11 10.63
C ALA A 65 -5.69 26.28 11.60
N SER A 66 -6.75 26.97 11.16
CA SER A 66 -7.99 27.02 11.91
C SER A 66 -8.61 25.62 12.02
N PHE A 67 -9.35 25.37 13.07
CA PHE A 67 -10.05 24.10 13.33
C PHE A 67 -10.94 23.67 12.14
N THR A 68 -11.67 24.61 11.55
CA THR A 68 -12.51 24.36 10.36
C THR A 68 -11.68 23.94 9.15
N THR A 69 -10.48 24.52 8.98
CA THR A 69 -9.57 24.17 7.87
C THR A 69 -9.03 22.75 8.04
N GLN A 70 -8.70 22.35 9.28
CA GLN A 70 -8.25 20.98 9.57
C GLN A 70 -9.33 19.94 9.29
N ILE A 71 -10.56 20.17 9.77
CA ILE A 71 -11.70 19.27 9.52
C ILE A 71 -11.99 19.14 8.02
N LYS A 72 -11.98 20.27 7.30
CA LYS A 72 -12.18 20.27 5.85
C LYS A 72 -11.12 19.43 5.14
N MET A 73 -9.85 19.61 5.50
CA MET A 73 -8.74 18.86 4.93
C MET A 73 -8.88 17.36 5.19
N GLN A 74 -9.20 16.96 6.42
CA GLN A 74 -9.41 15.55 6.77
C GLN A 74 -10.54 14.91 5.96
N ALA A 75 -11.66 15.63 5.77
CA ALA A 75 -12.76 15.15 4.93
C ALA A 75 -12.37 15.07 3.45
N GLU A 76 -11.64 16.05 2.92
CA GLU A 76 -11.17 16.04 1.53
C GLU A 76 -10.18 14.89 1.27
N ILE A 77 -9.26 14.64 2.20
CA ILE A 77 -8.34 13.49 2.13
C ILE A 77 -9.11 12.17 2.10
N ALA A 78 -10.07 12.00 3.00
CA ALA A 78 -10.89 10.79 3.03
C ALA A 78 -11.68 10.58 1.72
N ILE A 79 -12.24 11.65 1.17
CA ILE A 79 -12.97 11.60 -0.11
C ILE A 79 -12.04 11.23 -1.27
N GLU A 80 -10.80 11.70 -1.25
CA GLU A 80 -9.84 11.43 -2.34
C GLU A 80 -9.23 10.02 -2.23
N GLU A 81 -8.87 9.57 -1.03
CA GLU A 81 -8.02 8.38 -0.85
C GLU A 81 -8.79 7.10 -0.48
N ALA A 82 -9.97 7.20 0.16
CA ALA A 82 -10.67 6.02 0.64
C ALA A 82 -11.68 5.46 -0.35
N ASP A 83 -11.91 4.14 -0.29
CA ASP A 83 -12.99 3.45 -0.96
C ASP A 83 -14.26 3.49 -0.10
N VAL A 84 -14.12 3.44 1.23
CA VAL A 84 -15.20 3.57 2.22
C VAL A 84 -14.82 4.62 3.27
N ILE A 85 -15.74 5.47 3.65
CA ILE A 85 -15.53 6.52 4.66
C ILE A 85 -16.28 6.15 5.94
N VAL A 86 -15.58 6.03 7.07
CA VAL A 86 -16.15 5.87 8.41
C VAL A 86 -16.25 7.25 9.05
N PHE A 87 -17.46 7.79 9.12
CA PHE A 87 -17.71 9.09 9.75
C PHE A 87 -18.08 8.91 11.21
N VAL A 88 -17.20 9.36 12.11
CA VAL A 88 -17.31 9.19 13.55
C VAL A 88 -17.83 10.45 14.21
N VAL A 89 -18.90 10.32 14.99
CA VAL A 89 -19.50 11.38 15.83
C VAL A 89 -19.57 10.96 17.30
N ASN A 90 -19.79 11.91 18.20
CA ASN A 90 -19.83 11.66 19.65
C ASN A 90 -21.28 11.55 20.15
N GLY A 91 -21.71 10.34 20.54
CA GLY A 91 -23.07 10.09 21.00
C GLY A 91 -23.46 10.76 22.33
N ARG A 92 -22.48 11.19 23.13
CA ARG A 92 -22.75 11.88 24.41
C ARG A 92 -22.98 13.39 24.27
N GLU A 93 -22.41 13.98 23.21
CA GLU A 93 -22.47 15.43 22.97
C GLU A 93 -23.59 15.81 22.00
N GLY A 94 -24.20 14.83 21.31
CA GLY A 94 -25.17 15.07 20.25
C GLY A 94 -24.53 15.65 18.98
N ILE A 95 -25.36 16.11 18.06
CA ILE A 95 -24.92 16.69 16.78
C ILE A 95 -24.40 18.11 17.00
N THR A 96 -23.20 18.37 16.48
CA THR A 96 -22.59 19.71 16.49
C THR A 96 -22.60 20.33 15.10
N LYS A 97 -22.36 21.66 15.03
CA LYS A 97 -22.24 22.36 13.73
C LYS A 97 -21.08 21.82 12.88
N GLU A 98 -20.02 21.35 13.53
CA GLU A 98 -18.88 20.72 12.87
C GLU A 98 -19.28 19.38 12.26
N ASP A 99 -20.07 18.56 12.97
CA ASP A 99 -20.57 17.29 12.46
C ASP A 99 -21.46 17.50 11.24
N GLU A 100 -22.38 18.50 11.29
CA GLU A 100 -23.19 18.89 10.13
C GLU A 100 -22.35 19.38 8.95
N TYR A 101 -21.27 20.10 9.22
CA TYR A 101 -20.37 20.60 8.17
C TYR A 101 -19.65 19.44 7.47
N VAL A 102 -19.10 18.49 8.25
CA VAL A 102 -18.47 17.27 7.71
C VAL A 102 -19.48 16.46 6.90
N ALA A 103 -20.68 16.21 7.46
CA ALA A 103 -21.73 15.46 6.77
C ALA A 103 -22.05 16.07 5.40
N ARG A 104 -22.19 17.40 5.30
CA ARG A 104 -22.43 18.11 4.04
C ARG A 104 -21.28 17.98 3.04
N LEU A 105 -20.03 17.91 3.50
CA LEU A 105 -18.87 17.64 2.63
C LEU A 105 -18.89 16.21 2.10
N LEU A 106 -19.16 15.25 2.98
CA LEU A 106 -19.20 13.83 2.65
C LEU A 106 -20.37 13.47 1.72
N GLN A 107 -21.56 14.07 1.91
CA GLN A 107 -22.73 13.88 1.04
C GLN A 107 -22.48 14.29 -0.41
N LYS A 108 -21.57 15.23 -0.66
CA LYS A 108 -21.18 15.65 -2.01
C LYS A 108 -20.27 14.64 -2.70
N SER A 109 -19.65 13.74 -1.94
CA SER A 109 -18.89 12.63 -2.48
C SER A 109 -19.85 11.51 -2.85
N ARG A 110 -19.48 10.69 -3.83
CA ARG A 110 -20.25 9.49 -4.19
C ARG A 110 -19.73 8.24 -3.46
N LYS A 111 -18.84 8.43 -2.50
CA LYS A 111 -18.22 7.34 -1.74
C LYS A 111 -19.22 6.78 -0.70
N PRO A 112 -19.20 5.47 -0.44
CA PRO A 112 -19.95 4.88 0.66
C PRO A 112 -19.54 5.50 2.01
N ILE A 113 -20.52 5.89 2.81
CA ILE A 113 -20.30 6.49 4.13
C ILE A 113 -20.94 5.58 5.18
N ILE A 114 -20.19 5.22 6.21
CA ILE A 114 -20.68 4.49 7.38
C ILE A 114 -20.68 5.47 8.55
N LEU A 115 -21.86 5.81 9.07
CA LEU A 115 -22.00 6.71 10.22
C LEU A 115 -21.81 5.93 11.51
N VAL A 116 -20.84 6.32 12.32
CA VAL A 116 -20.51 5.71 13.60
C VAL A 116 -20.75 6.69 14.73
N VAL A 117 -21.67 6.32 15.64
CA VAL A 117 -21.94 7.08 16.87
C VAL A 117 -21.13 6.46 18.00
N ASN A 118 -20.00 7.08 18.34
CA ASN A 118 -19.06 6.58 19.33
C ASN A 118 -19.40 7.07 20.75
N LYS A 119 -18.82 6.41 21.76
CA LYS A 119 -18.99 6.63 23.20
C LYS A 119 -20.39 6.23 23.72
N ILE A 120 -21.00 5.24 23.06
CA ILE A 120 -22.23 4.58 23.51
C ILE A 120 -21.83 3.40 24.41
N ASP A 121 -21.48 3.71 25.65
CA ASP A 121 -20.96 2.74 26.59
C ASP A 121 -22.08 2.04 27.38
N ASP A 122 -23.29 2.60 27.40
CA ASP A 122 -24.45 2.12 28.14
C ASP A 122 -25.73 2.13 27.27
N ASN A 123 -26.66 1.22 27.57
CA ASN A 123 -27.96 1.13 26.92
C ASN A 123 -28.81 2.42 27.05
N GLN A 124 -28.58 3.24 28.08
CA GLN A 124 -29.27 4.52 28.27
C GLN A 124 -29.02 5.53 27.14
N PHE A 125 -27.90 5.39 26.43
CA PHE A 125 -27.55 6.26 25.31
C PHE A 125 -28.04 5.75 23.95
N ARG A 126 -28.64 4.57 23.89
CA ARG A 126 -29.12 4.00 22.62
C ARG A 126 -30.26 4.82 22.00
N ASP A 127 -31.09 5.45 22.79
CA ASP A 127 -32.21 6.24 22.28
C ASP A 127 -31.72 7.54 21.60
N TYR A 128 -30.57 8.05 22.00
CA TYR A 128 -29.97 9.24 21.37
C TYR A 128 -29.43 9.00 19.97
N ILE A 129 -29.26 7.74 19.56
CA ILE A 129 -28.71 7.40 18.23
C ILE A 129 -29.64 7.91 17.13
N TYR A 130 -30.95 7.92 17.35
CA TYR A 130 -31.94 8.37 16.36
C TYR A 130 -31.78 9.85 15.97
N GLU A 131 -31.20 10.70 16.83
CA GLU A 131 -30.88 12.08 16.49
C GLU A 131 -29.94 12.17 15.29
N PHE A 132 -28.99 11.24 15.18
CA PHE A 132 -27.94 11.29 14.16
C PHE A 132 -28.42 10.96 12.75
N TYR A 133 -29.65 10.45 12.55
CA TYR A 133 -30.29 10.38 11.24
C TYR A 133 -30.44 11.76 10.58
N ALA A 134 -30.49 12.83 11.37
CA ALA A 134 -30.56 14.20 10.85
C ALA A 134 -29.30 14.60 10.04
N LEU A 135 -28.18 13.89 10.18
CA LEU A 135 -26.99 14.11 9.36
C LEU A 135 -27.17 13.62 7.91
N GLY A 136 -28.14 12.73 7.63
CA GLY A 136 -28.49 12.29 6.28
C GLY A 136 -27.40 11.50 5.54
N VAL A 137 -26.52 10.81 6.27
CA VAL A 137 -25.39 10.06 5.71
C VAL A 137 -25.50 8.53 5.91
N GLY A 138 -26.67 8.03 6.20
CA GLY A 138 -26.98 6.60 6.39
C GLY A 138 -27.37 6.26 7.82
N ASP A 139 -27.52 4.95 8.09
CA ASP A 139 -27.92 4.42 9.40
C ASP A 139 -26.79 4.55 10.41
N PRO A 140 -27.01 5.13 11.59
CA PRO A 140 -25.99 5.29 12.61
C PRO A 140 -25.70 3.96 13.32
N ILE A 141 -24.43 3.57 13.38
CA ILE A 141 -23.93 2.39 14.10
C ILE A 141 -23.45 2.81 15.48
N PRO A 142 -24.07 2.32 16.59
CA PRO A 142 -23.60 2.59 17.93
C PRO A 142 -22.32 1.84 18.25
N VAL A 143 -21.29 2.56 18.70
CA VAL A 143 -19.98 1.99 19.04
C VAL A 143 -19.49 2.54 20.38
N SER A 144 -18.81 1.70 21.14
CA SER A 144 -17.92 2.14 22.22
C SER A 144 -16.48 1.72 21.89
N GLY A 145 -15.70 2.65 21.33
CA GLY A 145 -14.31 2.38 20.98
C GLY A 145 -13.45 2.01 22.20
N SER A 146 -13.74 2.57 23.39
CA SER A 146 -13.05 2.26 24.65
C SER A 146 -13.32 0.82 25.13
N HIS A 147 -14.55 0.35 25.00
CA HIS A 147 -14.99 -0.96 25.47
C HIS A 147 -15.03 -2.03 24.35
N GLY A 148 -14.85 -1.65 23.10
CA GLY A 148 -14.91 -2.57 21.95
C GLY A 148 -16.33 -2.99 21.56
N ILE A 149 -17.37 -2.35 22.08
CA ILE A 149 -18.76 -2.65 21.80
C ILE A 149 -19.11 -2.12 20.39
N GLY A 150 -19.81 -2.92 19.57
CA GLY A 150 -20.26 -2.55 18.22
C GLY A 150 -19.14 -2.49 17.16
N ILE A 151 -17.90 -2.81 17.51
CA ILE A 151 -16.77 -2.84 16.54
C ILE A 151 -16.98 -3.95 15.50
N GLY A 152 -17.50 -5.11 15.91
CA GLY A 152 -17.82 -6.20 14.97
C GLY A 152 -18.84 -5.78 13.92
N ASP A 153 -19.94 -5.14 14.33
CA ASP A 153 -20.98 -4.66 13.41
C ASP A 153 -20.42 -3.60 12.43
N LEU A 154 -19.52 -2.73 12.91
CA LEU A 154 -18.82 -1.77 12.07
C LEU A 154 -17.94 -2.46 11.03
N LEU A 155 -17.16 -3.48 11.44
CA LEU A 155 -16.27 -4.23 10.56
C LEU A 155 -17.07 -5.03 9.52
N ASP A 156 -18.20 -5.63 9.90
CA ASP A 156 -19.10 -6.31 8.96
C ASP A 156 -19.65 -5.35 7.90
N GLN A 157 -20.05 -4.13 8.30
CA GLN A 157 -20.51 -3.11 7.36
C GLN A 157 -19.39 -2.62 6.42
N ILE A 158 -18.18 -2.48 6.93
CA ILE A 158 -17.01 -2.11 6.11
C ILE A 158 -16.77 -3.17 5.03
N ILE A 159 -16.72 -4.45 5.41
CA ILE A 159 -16.49 -5.54 4.45
C ILE A 159 -17.60 -5.58 3.41
N ASN A 160 -18.87 -5.48 3.83
CA ASN A 160 -20.01 -5.48 2.91
C ASN A 160 -19.89 -4.32 1.88
N GLN A 161 -19.48 -3.12 2.29
CA GLN A 161 -19.31 -1.99 1.37
C GLN A 161 -18.10 -2.17 0.44
N LEU A 162 -17.01 -2.76 0.91
CA LEU A 162 -15.84 -3.06 0.08
C LEU A 162 -16.14 -4.15 -0.93
N ASP A 163 -16.88 -5.21 -0.56
CA ASP A 163 -17.25 -6.31 -1.45
C ASP A 163 -18.13 -5.86 -2.63
N LEU A 164 -19.08 -4.95 -2.40
CA LEU A 164 -19.89 -4.36 -3.45
C LEU A 164 -19.07 -3.59 -4.50
N GLN A 165 -17.83 -3.22 -4.16
CA GLN A 165 -16.93 -2.51 -5.08
C GLN A 165 -15.99 -3.46 -5.84
N ASP A 166 -15.71 -4.65 -5.32
CA ASP A 166 -14.79 -5.63 -5.94
C ASP A 166 -15.40 -6.37 -7.15
N GLU A 167 -16.73 -6.43 -7.29
CA GLU A 167 -17.42 -7.14 -8.36
C GLU A 167 -17.14 -6.61 -9.80
N GLU A 168 -16.47 -5.46 -9.95
CA GLU A 168 -16.18 -4.83 -11.24
C GLU A 168 -14.70 -4.86 -11.68
N THR A 169 -13.80 -5.55 -10.94
CA THR A 169 -12.38 -5.60 -11.32
C THR A 169 -12.14 -6.59 -12.46
N ASN A 170 -11.61 -6.10 -13.60
CA ASN A 170 -11.15 -6.92 -14.70
C ASN A 170 -9.91 -7.72 -14.27
N GLU A 171 -9.98 -9.05 -14.22
CA GLU A 171 -8.89 -9.95 -13.84
C GLU A 171 -7.65 -9.88 -14.77
N ASP A 172 -7.79 -9.31 -15.98
CA ASP A 172 -6.74 -9.24 -17.01
C ASP A 172 -5.99 -7.91 -17.08
N GLU A 173 -6.15 -7.02 -16.10
CA GLU A 173 -5.55 -5.70 -16.11
C GLU A 173 -4.40 -5.59 -15.11
N ILE A 174 -3.21 -5.14 -15.59
CA ILE A 174 -2.05 -4.88 -14.71
C ILE A 174 -2.10 -3.45 -14.19
N SER A 175 -2.24 -3.29 -12.88
CA SER A 175 -2.21 -1.99 -12.23
C SER A 175 -0.80 -1.62 -11.77
N PHE A 176 -0.38 -0.37 -12.01
CA PHE A 176 0.88 0.11 -11.49
C PHE A 176 0.82 1.57 -11.05
N SER A 177 1.61 1.91 -10.05
CA SER A 177 1.76 3.28 -9.56
C SER A 177 3.19 3.80 -9.74
N ILE A 178 3.31 5.13 -9.81
CA ILE A 178 4.58 5.85 -9.96
C ILE A 178 4.81 6.66 -8.70
N ILE A 179 5.71 6.20 -7.84
CA ILE A 179 6.03 6.84 -6.56
C ILE A 179 7.44 7.43 -6.55
N GLY A 180 7.69 8.32 -5.64
CA GLY A 180 8.99 8.98 -5.47
C GLY A 180 8.82 10.38 -4.89
N ARG A 181 9.89 11.00 -4.42
CA ARG A 181 9.88 12.35 -3.87
C ARG A 181 9.38 13.41 -4.88
N PRO A 182 9.02 14.62 -4.46
CA PRO A 182 8.66 15.71 -5.36
C PRO A 182 9.77 16.02 -6.38
N ASN A 183 9.39 16.42 -7.60
CA ASN A 183 10.26 16.86 -8.70
C ASN A 183 11.23 15.81 -9.31
N VAL A 184 11.09 14.51 -9.01
CA VAL A 184 11.86 13.42 -9.68
C VAL A 184 11.39 13.16 -11.11
N GLY A 185 10.25 13.75 -11.53
CA GLY A 185 9.71 13.61 -12.88
C GLY A 185 8.57 12.60 -13.01
N LYS A 186 7.84 12.28 -11.93
CA LYS A 186 6.68 11.37 -11.97
C LYS A 186 5.64 11.78 -13.02
N SER A 187 5.18 13.02 -12.99
CA SER A 187 4.19 13.54 -13.96
C SER A 187 4.71 13.51 -15.40
N SER A 188 6.00 13.79 -15.60
CA SER A 188 6.63 13.69 -16.92
C SER A 188 6.68 12.24 -17.41
N LEU A 189 6.97 11.29 -16.50
CA LEU A 189 6.98 9.86 -16.82
C LEU A 189 5.58 9.35 -17.15
N THR A 190 4.56 9.73 -16.37
CA THR A 190 3.16 9.40 -16.67
C THR A 190 2.75 9.92 -18.05
N ASN A 191 3.07 11.18 -18.36
CA ASN A 191 2.76 11.75 -19.67
C ASN A 191 3.52 11.04 -20.81
N ALA A 192 4.79 10.67 -20.57
CA ALA A 192 5.58 9.92 -21.54
C ALA A 192 5.00 8.52 -21.79
N ILE A 193 4.56 7.82 -20.74
CA ILE A 193 3.90 6.51 -20.85
C ILE A 193 2.59 6.61 -21.63
N LEU A 194 1.72 7.56 -21.28
CA LEU A 194 0.41 7.73 -21.91
C LEU A 194 0.48 8.37 -23.31
N GLY A 195 1.58 9.02 -23.65
CA GLY A 195 1.84 9.64 -24.95
C GLY A 195 2.58 8.74 -25.95
N GLU A 196 2.91 7.49 -25.61
CA GLU A 196 3.51 6.53 -26.53
C GLU A 196 2.56 6.19 -27.71
N GLU A 197 3.10 6.05 -28.93
CA GLU A 197 2.30 5.88 -30.17
C GLU A 197 1.36 4.66 -30.19
N ARG A 198 1.62 3.66 -29.33
CA ARG A 198 0.85 2.41 -29.24
C ARG A 198 -0.05 2.32 -28.01
N VAL A 199 -0.24 3.43 -27.30
CA VAL A 199 -1.09 3.49 -26.11
C VAL A 199 -2.47 4.04 -26.50
N ILE A 200 -3.50 3.23 -26.27
CA ILE A 200 -4.90 3.62 -26.47
C ILE A 200 -5.52 3.87 -25.08
N VAL A 201 -5.71 5.13 -24.74
CA VAL A 201 -6.39 5.51 -23.50
C VAL A 201 -7.87 5.20 -23.63
N SER A 202 -8.40 4.39 -22.72
CA SER A 202 -9.81 3.99 -22.72
C SER A 202 -10.66 5.11 -22.13
N ASN A 203 -11.42 5.82 -22.96
CA ASN A 203 -12.51 6.69 -22.52
C ASN A 203 -13.80 5.86 -22.40
N ILE A 204 -13.86 4.91 -21.49
CA ILE A 204 -15.10 4.17 -21.23
C ILE A 204 -15.97 5.08 -20.35
N GLU A 205 -16.96 5.74 -20.97
CA GLU A 205 -18.05 6.41 -20.28
C GLU A 205 -18.83 5.34 -19.48
N GLY A 206 -18.75 5.42 -18.15
CA GLY A 206 -19.46 4.51 -17.25
C GLY A 206 -18.64 3.90 -16.14
N THR A 207 -17.32 3.82 -16.25
CA THR A 207 -16.45 3.43 -15.13
C THR A 207 -16.11 4.65 -14.27
N THR A 208 -17.13 5.16 -13.57
CA THR A 208 -17.02 6.31 -12.67
C THR A 208 -16.39 5.92 -11.33
N ARG A 209 -15.38 5.03 -11.34
CA ARG A 209 -14.77 4.65 -10.06
C ARG A 209 -13.74 5.60 -9.58
N ASP A 210 -12.96 6.26 -10.18
CA ASP A 210 -12.20 7.43 -9.71
C ASP A 210 -11.63 8.16 -10.92
N ALA A 211 -11.90 9.46 -11.01
CA ALA A 211 -11.24 10.36 -11.97
C ALA A 211 -9.70 10.44 -11.75
N ILE A 212 -9.17 9.50 -11.01
CA ILE A 212 -7.82 9.43 -10.44
C ILE A 212 -6.96 8.44 -11.23
N ASP A 213 -7.55 7.31 -11.67
CA ASP A 213 -6.84 6.26 -12.38
C ASP A 213 -7.02 6.37 -13.90
N THR A 214 -6.00 5.99 -14.67
CA THR A 214 -6.07 6.04 -16.13
C THR A 214 -5.85 4.63 -16.70
N PRO A 215 -6.93 3.95 -17.16
CA PRO A 215 -6.82 2.69 -17.88
C PRO A 215 -6.37 2.94 -19.33
N PHE A 216 -5.55 2.02 -19.85
CA PHE A 216 -5.11 2.06 -21.24
C PHE A 216 -4.71 0.67 -21.73
N VAL A 217 -4.57 0.52 -23.05
CA VAL A 217 -4.11 -0.71 -23.70
C VAL A 217 -2.82 -0.43 -24.46
N LYS A 218 -1.81 -1.30 -24.29
CA LYS A 218 -0.58 -1.27 -25.06
C LYS A 218 -0.23 -2.68 -25.54
N ASP A 219 0.00 -2.83 -26.83
CA ASP A 219 0.35 -4.11 -27.49
C ASP A 219 -0.61 -5.28 -27.11
N GLY A 220 -1.89 -4.97 -26.89
CA GLY A 220 -2.95 -5.92 -26.54
C GLY A 220 -3.10 -6.20 -25.03
N GLN A 221 -2.15 -5.79 -24.18
CA GLN A 221 -2.24 -5.91 -22.72
C GLN A 221 -2.94 -4.69 -22.14
N LYS A 222 -3.86 -4.91 -21.19
CA LYS A 222 -4.53 -3.86 -20.43
C LYS A 222 -3.68 -3.43 -19.25
N TYR A 223 -3.59 -2.13 -19.06
CA TYR A 223 -2.88 -1.51 -17.93
C TYR A 223 -3.73 -0.43 -17.29
N ARG A 224 -3.44 -0.15 -16.02
CA ARG A 224 -3.98 0.99 -15.28
C ARG A 224 -2.88 1.71 -14.54
N VAL A 225 -2.71 3.01 -14.80
CA VAL A 225 -1.87 3.87 -13.94
C VAL A 225 -2.72 4.38 -12.81
N VAL A 226 -2.34 4.02 -11.59
CA VAL A 226 -3.02 4.45 -10.35
C VAL A 226 -2.55 5.86 -9.98
N ASP A 227 -3.49 6.70 -9.53
CA ASP A 227 -3.24 8.05 -9.02
C ASP A 227 -2.69 9.07 -10.05
N THR A 228 -3.27 9.10 -11.24
CA THR A 228 -2.89 10.10 -12.26
C THR A 228 -3.42 11.51 -11.96
N ALA A 229 -4.53 11.66 -11.22
CA ALA A 229 -5.13 12.96 -10.93
C ALA A 229 -4.25 13.83 -10.02
N GLY A 230 -3.55 13.22 -9.07
CA GLY A 230 -2.59 13.93 -8.25
C GLY A 230 -1.37 14.42 -8.99
N MET A 231 -1.04 13.78 -10.10
CA MET A 231 0.03 14.25 -10.99
C MET A 231 -0.42 15.39 -11.90
N ARG A 232 -1.73 15.49 -12.20
CA ARG A 232 -2.33 16.51 -13.11
C ARG A 232 -2.78 17.78 -12.40
N LYS A 233 -3.26 17.70 -11.16
CA LYS A 233 -3.73 18.86 -10.39
C LYS A 233 -2.58 19.53 -9.64
N LYS A 234 -1.79 20.36 -10.31
CA LYS A 234 -0.86 21.28 -9.65
C LYS A 234 -1.66 22.38 -8.95
N GLY A 235 -1.56 22.48 -7.62
CA GLY A 235 -2.03 23.69 -6.91
C GLY A 235 -2.97 23.50 -5.70
N LYS A 236 -3.16 22.30 -5.17
CA LYS A 236 -3.85 22.18 -3.88
C LYS A 236 -2.90 22.53 -2.72
N VAL A 237 -3.43 23.26 -1.74
CA VAL A 237 -2.73 23.74 -0.53
C VAL A 237 -2.04 22.61 0.26
N TYR A 238 -2.47 21.35 0.05
CA TYR A 238 -2.04 20.17 0.81
C TYR A 238 -0.86 19.41 0.18
N GLU A 239 -0.46 19.73 -1.07
CA GLU A 239 0.66 19.04 -1.74
C GLU A 239 2.02 19.25 -1.04
N ASN A 240 2.12 20.26 -0.19
CA ASN A 240 3.35 20.58 0.56
C ASN A 240 3.40 19.91 1.94
N ILE A 241 2.38 19.14 2.33
CA ILE A 241 2.38 18.44 3.61
C ILE A 241 3.02 17.07 3.38
N GLU A 242 4.16 16.84 4.01
CA GLU A 242 4.93 15.60 3.87
C GLU A 242 4.08 14.36 4.20
N LYS A 243 3.30 14.40 5.27
CA LYS A 243 2.37 13.33 5.69
C LYS A 243 1.31 13.01 4.63
N TYR A 244 0.78 14.01 3.94
CA TYR A 244 -0.19 13.79 2.87
C TYR A 244 0.44 13.11 1.65
N SER A 245 1.67 13.52 1.29
CA SER A 245 2.42 12.89 0.20
C SER A 245 2.73 11.42 0.51
N ILE A 246 3.04 11.09 1.76
CA ILE A 246 3.27 9.71 2.22
C ILE A 246 1.97 8.91 2.16
N LEU A 247 0.88 9.43 2.71
CA LEU A 247 -0.43 8.77 2.70
C LEU A 247 -0.86 8.41 1.28
N ARG A 248 -0.72 9.36 0.37
CA ARG A 248 -1.05 9.17 -1.04
C ARG A 248 -0.19 8.10 -1.70
N ALA A 249 1.12 8.08 -1.41
CA ALA A 249 2.00 7.02 -1.88
C ALA A 249 1.55 5.65 -1.36
N LEU A 250 1.19 5.54 -0.07
CA LEU A 250 0.69 4.31 0.53
C LEU A 250 -0.61 3.83 -0.11
N THR A 251 -1.59 4.73 -0.33
CA THR A 251 -2.85 4.39 -1.00
C THR A 251 -2.61 3.91 -2.45
N SER A 252 -1.72 4.59 -3.19
CA SER A 252 -1.37 4.19 -4.55
C SER A 252 -0.67 2.83 -4.57
N ILE A 253 0.21 2.54 -3.60
CA ILE A 253 0.89 1.26 -3.43
C ILE A 253 -0.14 0.14 -3.22
N GLU A 254 -1.10 0.33 -2.32
CA GLU A 254 -2.11 -0.71 -2.04
C GLU A 254 -2.97 -1.05 -3.27
N LYS A 255 -3.33 -0.05 -4.07
CA LYS A 255 -4.16 -0.21 -5.27
C LYS A 255 -3.42 -0.73 -6.49
N SER A 256 -2.11 -0.98 -6.39
CA SER A 256 -1.26 -1.38 -7.52
C SER A 256 -0.66 -2.77 -7.35
N ASP A 257 -0.40 -3.45 -8.45
CA ASP A 257 0.33 -4.72 -8.52
C ASP A 257 1.85 -4.49 -8.59
N VAL A 258 2.25 -3.46 -9.34
CA VAL A 258 3.66 -3.11 -9.58
C VAL A 258 3.91 -1.64 -9.23
N ILE A 259 5.01 -1.38 -8.55
CA ILE A 259 5.41 -0.04 -8.10
C ILE A 259 6.65 0.42 -8.85
N LEU A 260 6.55 1.56 -9.53
CA LEU A 260 7.68 2.23 -10.16
C LEU A 260 8.25 3.27 -9.19
N VAL A 261 9.37 2.96 -8.55
CA VAL A 261 10.09 3.86 -7.65
C VAL A 261 11.00 4.78 -8.45
N VAL A 262 10.60 6.04 -8.61
CA VAL A 262 11.31 7.00 -9.47
C VAL A 262 12.35 7.78 -8.68
N ILE A 263 13.59 7.71 -9.13
CA ILE A 263 14.76 8.40 -8.59
C ILE A 263 15.24 9.44 -9.61
N ASP A 264 15.65 10.59 -9.12
CA ASP A 264 16.21 11.67 -9.92
C ASP A 264 17.71 11.41 -10.20
N GLY A 265 18.05 11.16 -11.46
CA GLY A 265 19.42 10.86 -11.89
C GLY A 265 20.41 12.03 -11.76
N GLU A 266 19.91 13.28 -11.79
CA GLU A 266 20.72 14.48 -11.63
C GLU A 266 21.12 14.69 -10.17
N THR A 267 20.16 14.57 -9.24
CA THR A 267 20.40 14.85 -7.81
C THR A 267 20.76 13.62 -6.98
N GLY A 268 20.63 12.42 -7.56
CA GLY A 268 20.91 11.14 -6.91
C GLY A 268 19.87 10.74 -5.85
N ILE A 269 20.22 9.69 -5.10
CA ILE A 269 19.38 9.09 -4.05
C ILE A 269 19.41 9.96 -2.79
N ARG A 270 18.24 10.17 -2.17
CA ARG A 270 18.07 10.86 -0.90
C ARG A 270 17.33 9.98 0.11
N GLU A 271 17.38 10.34 1.41
CA GLU A 271 16.70 9.58 2.47
C GLU A 271 15.19 9.43 2.20
N GLN A 272 14.52 10.46 1.69
CA GLN A 272 13.11 10.40 1.32
C GLN A 272 12.82 9.36 0.22
N ASP A 273 13.75 9.14 -0.72
CA ASP A 273 13.61 8.07 -1.73
C ASP A 273 13.64 6.69 -1.07
N LYS A 274 14.49 6.51 -0.05
CA LYS A 274 14.58 5.25 0.71
C LYS A 274 13.30 4.97 1.49
N HIS A 275 12.73 5.99 2.15
CA HIS A 275 11.47 5.83 2.87
C HIS A 275 10.33 5.41 1.95
N VAL A 276 10.16 6.10 0.82
CA VAL A 276 9.10 5.80 -0.16
C VAL A 276 9.27 4.41 -0.76
N ALA A 277 10.51 4.01 -1.07
CA ALA A 277 10.82 2.67 -1.57
C ALA A 277 10.58 1.59 -0.49
N GLY A 278 10.84 1.89 0.78
CA GLY A 278 10.56 1.03 1.93
C GLY A 278 9.09 0.65 2.04
N TYR A 279 8.18 1.61 1.83
CA TYR A 279 6.74 1.34 1.86
C TYR A 279 6.31 0.33 0.77
N ALA A 280 6.88 0.41 -0.43
CA ALA A 280 6.58 -0.56 -1.50
C ALA A 280 7.06 -1.98 -1.14
N HIS A 281 8.24 -2.09 -0.52
CA HIS A 281 8.77 -3.36 -0.04
C HIS A 281 7.90 -3.97 1.07
N GLU A 282 7.53 -3.18 2.09
CA GLU A 282 6.69 -3.62 3.21
C GLU A 282 5.30 -4.04 2.78
N ALA A 283 4.74 -3.39 1.75
CA ALA A 283 3.44 -3.77 1.17
C ALA A 283 3.48 -5.09 0.38
N GLY A 284 4.66 -5.67 0.15
CA GLY A 284 4.81 -6.92 -0.58
C GLY A 284 4.51 -6.82 -2.08
N LYS A 285 4.59 -5.61 -2.65
CA LYS A 285 4.30 -5.36 -4.06
C LYS A 285 5.49 -5.63 -4.96
N GLY A 286 5.23 -5.86 -6.26
CA GLY A 286 6.28 -5.88 -7.27
C GLY A 286 6.94 -4.50 -7.39
N VAL A 287 8.27 -4.42 -7.51
CA VAL A 287 9.01 -3.16 -7.53
C VAL A 287 9.95 -3.09 -8.72
N VAL A 288 9.92 -1.94 -9.42
CA VAL A 288 10.91 -1.55 -10.44
C VAL A 288 11.52 -0.22 -10.03
N ILE A 289 12.84 -0.12 -9.99
CA ILE A 289 13.55 1.12 -9.74
C ILE A 289 13.77 1.86 -11.06
N VAL A 290 13.22 3.07 -11.16
CA VAL A 290 13.32 3.92 -12.34
C VAL A 290 14.29 5.06 -12.09
N TYR A 291 15.49 5.00 -12.66
CA TYR A 291 16.48 6.07 -12.60
C TYR A 291 16.22 7.04 -13.75
N ASN A 292 15.43 8.06 -13.47
CA ASN A 292 14.95 9.05 -14.43
C ASN A 292 15.94 10.20 -14.64
N LYS A 293 15.68 11.05 -15.63
CA LYS A 293 16.53 12.16 -16.06
C LYS A 293 17.91 11.69 -16.52
N TRP A 294 17.98 10.52 -17.12
CA TRP A 294 19.21 9.94 -17.61
C TRP A 294 19.90 10.80 -18.68
N ASP A 295 19.16 11.70 -19.34
CA ASP A 295 19.68 12.71 -20.28
C ASP A 295 20.60 13.73 -19.64
N LEU A 296 20.46 14.02 -18.34
CA LEU A 296 21.23 15.00 -17.59
C LEU A 296 22.48 14.41 -16.90
N VAL A 297 22.66 13.10 -16.95
CA VAL A 297 23.78 12.40 -16.31
C VAL A 297 24.97 12.35 -17.27
N ASP A 298 26.14 12.80 -16.83
CA ASP A 298 27.40 12.62 -17.56
C ASP A 298 27.76 11.13 -17.63
N LYS A 299 28.04 10.64 -18.84
CA LYS A 299 28.14 9.20 -19.13
C LYS A 299 29.50 8.81 -19.68
N ASP A 300 30.11 7.83 -19.03
CA ASP A 300 31.18 7.00 -19.57
C ASP A 300 30.66 5.56 -19.79
N GLU A 301 31.47 4.67 -20.37
CA GLU A 301 31.08 3.27 -20.64
C GLU A 301 30.71 2.48 -19.36
N LYS A 302 31.17 2.93 -18.19
CA LYS A 302 30.97 2.26 -16.90
C LYS A 302 29.95 2.97 -16.00
N THR A 303 29.43 4.13 -16.41
CA THR A 303 28.54 4.96 -15.57
C THR A 303 27.29 4.20 -15.15
N MET A 304 26.68 3.44 -16.07
CA MET A 304 25.48 2.66 -15.74
C MET A 304 25.76 1.58 -14.69
N GLN A 305 26.87 0.84 -14.82
CA GLN A 305 27.25 -0.19 -13.85
C GLN A 305 27.60 0.40 -12.49
N LYS A 306 28.31 1.56 -12.46
CA LYS A 306 28.64 2.27 -11.23
C LYS A 306 27.36 2.74 -10.52
N LYS A 307 26.41 3.31 -11.25
CA LYS A 307 25.13 3.77 -10.70
C LYS A 307 24.25 2.60 -10.23
N GLN A 308 24.20 1.50 -10.94
CA GLN A 308 23.51 0.29 -10.52
C GLN A 308 24.05 -0.24 -9.17
N LYS A 309 25.38 -0.29 -9.04
CA LYS A 309 26.01 -0.71 -7.78
C LYS A 309 25.68 0.25 -6.64
N GLU A 310 25.78 1.57 -6.88
CA GLU A 310 25.43 2.62 -5.91
C GLU A 310 23.96 2.47 -5.45
N ILE A 311 23.04 2.22 -6.36
CA ILE A 311 21.61 2.04 -6.06
C ILE A 311 21.41 0.83 -5.13
N TYR A 312 21.98 -0.34 -5.45
CA TYR A 312 21.83 -1.52 -4.60
C TYR A 312 22.55 -1.39 -3.24
N GLU A 313 23.64 -0.63 -3.15
CA GLU A 313 24.29 -0.31 -1.88
C GLU A 313 23.41 0.56 -0.97
N GLN A 314 22.60 1.45 -1.55
CA GLN A 314 21.68 2.33 -0.83
C GLN A 314 20.34 1.67 -0.51
N PHE A 315 19.84 0.81 -1.40
CA PHE A 315 18.58 0.09 -1.25
C PHE A 315 18.83 -1.41 -0.98
N LYS A 316 19.52 -1.74 0.09
CA LYS A 316 19.90 -3.14 0.43
C LYS A 316 18.69 -4.09 0.60
N TYR A 317 17.51 -3.55 0.90
CA TYR A 317 16.26 -4.29 1.03
C TYR A 317 15.51 -4.47 -0.31
N LEU A 318 15.94 -3.80 -1.37
CA LEU A 318 15.42 -3.92 -2.74
C LEU A 318 16.46 -4.51 -3.72
N ASP A 319 17.36 -5.36 -3.25
CA ASP A 319 18.38 -5.99 -4.07
C ASP A 319 17.81 -6.91 -5.18
N TYR A 320 16.53 -7.24 -5.05
CA TYR A 320 15.76 -8.01 -6.01
C TYR A 320 15.09 -7.16 -7.12
N ALA A 321 14.99 -5.84 -6.94
CA ALA A 321 14.25 -4.97 -7.84
C ALA A 321 15.09 -4.65 -9.10
N PRO A 322 14.58 -4.86 -10.33
CA PRO A 322 15.28 -4.46 -11.54
C PRO A 322 15.37 -2.94 -11.63
N ILE A 323 16.45 -2.46 -12.25
CA ILE A 323 16.72 -1.03 -12.44
C ILE A 323 16.65 -0.68 -13.91
N ILE A 324 15.88 0.35 -14.25
CA ILE A 324 15.85 0.92 -15.59
C ILE A 324 16.35 2.38 -15.57
N PHE A 325 17.26 2.68 -16.49
CA PHE A 325 17.79 4.04 -16.72
C PHE A 325 17.07 4.65 -17.91
N LEU A 326 16.28 5.71 -17.70
CA LEU A 326 15.47 6.32 -18.74
C LEU A 326 15.43 7.85 -18.62
N SER A 327 14.93 8.51 -19.64
CA SER A 327 14.55 9.92 -19.59
C SER A 327 13.10 10.09 -20.02
N ALA A 328 12.25 10.47 -19.08
CA ALA A 328 10.86 10.81 -19.37
C ALA A 328 10.72 12.05 -20.28
N LYS A 329 11.69 12.97 -20.26
CA LYS A 329 11.69 14.19 -21.07
C LYS A 329 12.02 13.91 -22.54
N THR A 330 12.97 13.04 -22.82
CA THR A 330 13.44 12.71 -24.17
C THR A 330 12.82 11.41 -24.70
N HIS A 331 11.93 10.76 -23.94
CA HIS A 331 11.34 9.46 -24.21
C HIS A 331 12.35 8.31 -24.33
N GLN A 332 13.62 8.54 -23.96
CA GLN A 332 14.66 7.52 -24.04
C GLN A 332 14.35 6.33 -23.13
N ARG A 333 14.21 5.13 -23.71
CA ARG A 333 13.96 3.85 -23.03
C ARG A 333 12.64 3.75 -22.23
N VAL A 334 11.70 4.66 -22.40
CA VAL A 334 10.38 4.59 -21.73
C VAL A 334 9.62 3.34 -22.13
N GLN A 335 9.67 2.95 -23.41
CA GLN A 335 9.04 1.73 -23.92
C GLN A 335 9.54 0.43 -23.25
N ASN A 336 10.76 0.43 -22.71
CA ASN A 336 11.34 -0.74 -22.03
C ASN A 336 10.76 -0.96 -20.61
N LEU A 337 9.95 -0.04 -20.10
CA LEU A 337 9.24 -0.21 -18.82
C LEU A 337 8.22 -1.35 -18.89
N PHE A 338 7.48 -1.48 -20.00
CA PHE A 338 6.37 -2.41 -20.09
C PHE A 338 6.80 -3.88 -19.99
N PRO A 339 7.86 -4.34 -20.70
CA PRO A 339 8.40 -5.69 -20.47
C PRO A 339 8.77 -5.95 -19.00
N LEU A 340 9.39 -4.98 -18.33
CA LEU A 340 9.74 -5.12 -16.91
C LEU A 340 8.50 -5.16 -16.00
N ILE A 341 7.49 -4.33 -16.25
CA ILE A 341 6.23 -4.36 -15.50
C ILE A 341 5.57 -5.74 -15.62
N ASN A 342 5.50 -6.29 -16.84
CA ASN A 342 4.92 -7.60 -17.09
C ASN A 342 5.71 -8.71 -16.37
N GLU A 343 7.03 -8.70 -16.50
CA GLU A 343 7.90 -9.69 -15.85
C GLU A 343 7.75 -9.66 -14.32
N VAL A 344 7.74 -8.47 -13.72
CA VAL A 344 7.57 -8.30 -12.26
C VAL A 344 6.18 -8.75 -11.83
N TYR A 345 5.13 -8.42 -12.60
CA TYR A 345 3.76 -8.88 -12.35
C TYR A 345 3.67 -10.41 -12.40
N GLU A 346 4.18 -11.04 -13.44
CA GLU A 346 4.20 -12.49 -13.60
C GLU A 346 4.97 -13.17 -12.47
N ASN A 347 6.14 -12.65 -12.10
CA ASN A 347 6.93 -13.14 -10.99
C ASN A 347 6.19 -13.04 -9.65
N ASN A 348 5.45 -11.96 -9.43
CA ASN A 348 4.67 -11.77 -8.20
C ASN A 348 3.49 -12.75 -8.09
N HIS A 349 2.92 -13.18 -9.23
CA HIS A 349 1.81 -14.14 -9.30
C HIS A 349 2.27 -15.60 -9.50
N LYS A 350 3.58 -15.82 -9.58
CA LYS A 350 4.15 -17.13 -9.89
C LYS A 350 3.91 -18.15 -8.79
N ARG A 351 3.39 -19.33 -9.21
CA ARG A 351 3.32 -20.52 -8.37
C ARG A 351 4.41 -21.51 -8.77
N VAL A 352 5.10 -22.05 -7.75
CA VAL A 352 6.12 -23.09 -7.94
C VAL A 352 5.57 -24.46 -7.53
N GLN A 353 6.02 -25.50 -8.20
CA GLN A 353 5.63 -26.87 -7.84
C GLN A 353 6.26 -27.25 -6.50
N THR A 354 5.46 -27.83 -5.60
CA THR A 354 5.89 -28.19 -4.26
C THR A 354 7.07 -29.18 -4.25
N SER A 355 7.12 -30.13 -5.17
CA SER A 355 8.25 -31.07 -5.30
C SER A 355 9.55 -30.34 -5.59
N VAL A 356 9.55 -29.47 -6.64
CA VAL A 356 10.75 -28.72 -7.05
C VAL A 356 11.18 -27.74 -5.94
N LEU A 357 10.23 -27.10 -5.25
CA LEU A 357 10.50 -26.26 -4.08
C LEU A 357 11.26 -27.03 -3.00
N ASN A 358 10.81 -28.25 -2.68
CA ASN A 358 11.45 -29.06 -1.66
C ASN A 358 12.82 -29.58 -2.07
N ASP A 359 13.02 -29.92 -3.34
CA ASP A 359 14.34 -30.31 -3.89
C ASP A 359 15.35 -29.16 -3.73
N VAL A 360 14.95 -27.90 -4.08
CA VAL A 360 15.79 -26.71 -3.89
C VAL A 360 16.15 -26.47 -2.43
N LEU A 361 15.19 -26.69 -1.51
CA LEU A 361 15.46 -26.51 -0.06
C LEU A 361 16.37 -27.63 0.50
N VAL A 362 16.24 -28.86 0.03
CA VAL A 362 17.16 -29.95 0.41
C VAL A 362 18.58 -29.63 -0.06
N ASP A 363 18.74 -29.21 -1.32
CA ASP A 363 20.02 -28.80 -1.87
C ASP A 363 20.62 -27.61 -1.11
N ALA A 364 19.78 -26.61 -0.77
CA ALA A 364 20.22 -25.46 0.03
C ALA A 364 20.75 -25.87 1.40
N GLN A 365 20.06 -26.80 2.08
CA GLN A 365 20.52 -27.31 3.40
C GLN A 365 21.78 -28.16 3.29
N LEU A 366 21.99 -28.87 2.18
CA LEU A 366 23.22 -29.64 1.94
C LEU A 366 24.40 -28.73 1.62
N MET A 367 24.21 -27.70 0.79
CA MET A 367 25.28 -26.77 0.40
C MET A 367 25.72 -25.87 1.55
N ASN A 368 24.79 -25.39 2.36
CA ASN A 368 25.07 -24.54 3.52
C ASN A 368 24.28 -25.04 4.75
N PRO A 369 24.83 -26.01 5.49
CA PRO A 369 24.17 -26.54 6.67
C PRO A 369 23.95 -25.46 7.75
N THR A 370 22.80 -25.50 8.42
CA THR A 370 22.45 -24.57 9.49
C THR A 370 23.45 -24.64 10.64
N THR A 371 23.79 -23.50 11.22
CA THR A 371 24.60 -23.40 12.43
C THR A 371 23.71 -23.44 13.69
N THR A 372 24.30 -23.64 14.86
CA THR A 372 23.58 -23.58 16.13
C THR A 372 23.20 -22.14 16.44
N PHE A 373 21.91 -21.90 16.69
CA PHE A 373 21.35 -20.61 17.08
C PHE A 373 20.25 -20.82 18.13
N ASN A 374 20.17 -19.95 19.14
CA ASN A 374 19.22 -20.04 20.27
C ASN A 374 19.21 -21.40 20.98
N GLY A 375 20.39 -22.07 21.10
CA GLY A 375 20.52 -23.34 21.78
C GLY A 375 20.16 -24.57 20.95
N GLY A 376 19.83 -24.43 19.66
CA GLY A 376 19.50 -25.54 18.78
C GLY A 376 19.97 -25.34 17.35
N ARG A 377 19.69 -26.33 16.52
CA ARG A 377 20.00 -26.32 15.10
C ARG A 377 18.73 -26.49 14.29
N LEU A 378 18.49 -25.57 13.35
CA LEU A 378 17.34 -25.64 12.46
C LEU A 378 17.39 -26.88 11.55
N LYS A 379 16.28 -27.59 11.46
CA LYS A 379 16.06 -28.64 10.47
C LYS A 379 14.74 -28.36 9.77
N ILE A 380 14.78 -28.11 8.48
CA ILE A 380 13.60 -27.92 7.62
C ILE A 380 13.22 -29.28 7.08
N PHE A 381 11.97 -29.70 7.28
CA PHE A 381 11.47 -31.00 6.83
C PHE A 381 10.84 -30.90 5.44
N TYR A 382 10.04 -29.85 5.22
CA TYR A 382 9.41 -29.56 3.94
C TYR A 382 8.88 -28.12 3.92
N ALA A 383 8.48 -27.64 2.74
CA ALA A 383 7.88 -26.34 2.55
C ALA A 383 6.73 -26.38 1.53
N ASN A 384 5.83 -25.40 1.66
CA ASN A 384 4.76 -25.15 0.70
C ASN A 384 4.70 -23.65 0.39
N GLN A 385 4.36 -23.32 -0.85
CA GLN A 385 3.96 -21.96 -1.21
C GLN A 385 2.47 -21.80 -0.87
N VAL A 386 2.17 -20.91 0.09
CA VAL A 386 0.80 -20.71 0.61
C VAL A 386 0.09 -19.53 -0.05
N ALA A 387 0.84 -18.56 -0.56
CA ALA A 387 0.28 -17.39 -1.23
C ALA A 387 1.16 -16.92 -2.40
N VAL A 388 0.56 -16.12 -3.26
CA VAL A 388 1.18 -15.26 -4.26
C VAL A 388 0.88 -13.81 -3.90
N CYS A 389 1.56 -12.84 -4.48
CA CYS A 389 1.34 -11.39 -4.28
C CYS A 389 1.43 -10.93 -2.80
N PRO A 390 2.59 -11.12 -2.14
CA PRO A 390 3.85 -11.65 -2.64
C PRO A 390 3.97 -13.18 -2.51
N PRO A 391 4.89 -13.84 -3.24
CA PRO A 391 5.22 -15.24 -3.05
C PRO A 391 5.58 -15.53 -1.60
N THR A 392 4.74 -16.34 -0.93
CA THR A 392 4.89 -16.65 0.49
C THR A 392 5.08 -18.14 0.70
N PHE A 393 6.18 -18.51 1.36
CA PHE A 393 6.57 -19.88 1.62
C PHE A 393 6.52 -20.18 3.11
N VAL A 394 5.86 -21.28 3.48
CA VAL A 394 5.86 -21.79 4.85
C VAL A 394 6.84 -22.95 4.91
N LEU A 395 7.87 -22.80 5.74
CA LEU A 395 8.85 -23.84 6.07
C LEU A 395 8.41 -24.56 7.34
N PHE A 396 8.25 -25.86 7.29
CA PHE A 396 7.97 -26.69 8.45
C PHE A 396 9.26 -27.24 9.01
N SER A 397 9.59 -26.85 10.23
CA SER A 397 10.86 -27.13 10.91
C SER A 397 10.66 -27.80 12.27
N ASN A 398 11.78 -28.21 12.86
CA ASN A 398 11.79 -28.70 14.23
C ASN A 398 11.45 -27.61 15.25
N ASP A 399 11.96 -26.38 15.08
CA ASP A 399 11.61 -25.22 15.90
C ASP A 399 11.92 -23.92 15.16
N PRO A 400 10.93 -23.01 15.01
CA PRO A 400 11.11 -21.70 14.33
C PRO A 400 12.17 -20.80 14.97
N GLN A 401 12.36 -20.89 16.30
CA GLN A 401 13.34 -20.07 17.03
C GLN A 401 14.81 -20.30 16.59
N TYR A 402 15.08 -21.41 15.91
CA TYR A 402 16.42 -21.72 15.39
C TYR A 402 16.70 -21.13 14.01
N LEU A 403 15.71 -20.47 13.38
CA LEU A 403 15.90 -19.78 12.11
C LEU A 403 16.56 -18.41 12.34
N HIS A 404 17.89 -18.34 12.08
CA HIS A 404 18.60 -17.07 12.11
C HIS A 404 18.28 -16.24 10.87
N PHE A 405 18.22 -14.91 11.00
CA PHE A 405 17.87 -13.99 9.90
C PHE A 405 18.81 -14.15 8.68
N SER A 406 20.10 -14.40 8.88
CA SER A 406 21.06 -14.61 7.79
C SER A 406 20.76 -15.90 7.00
N TYR A 407 20.24 -16.94 7.68
CA TYR A 407 19.86 -18.18 7.01
C TYR A 407 18.54 -18.01 6.25
N LYS A 408 17.59 -17.24 6.77
CA LYS A 408 16.38 -16.85 6.06
C LYS A 408 16.74 -16.15 4.75
N ARG A 409 17.63 -15.14 4.81
CA ARG A 409 18.12 -14.42 3.62
C ARG A 409 18.85 -15.33 2.62
N TYR A 410 19.63 -16.29 3.12
CA TYR A 410 20.24 -17.30 2.26
C TYR A 410 19.20 -18.13 1.52
N LEU A 411 18.15 -18.58 2.20
CA LEU A 411 17.06 -19.34 1.58
C LEU A 411 16.28 -18.49 0.55
N GLU A 412 16.02 -17.22 0.84
CA GLU A 412 15.41 -16.28 -0.11
C GLU A 412 16.25 -16.16 -1.39
N ASN A 413 17.58 -16.03 -1.27
CA ASN A 413 18.48 -15.98 -2.40
C ASN A 413 18.45 -17.28 -3.20
N ARG A 414 18.44 -18.44 -2.55
CA ARG A 414 18.36 -19.74 -3.21
C ARG A 414 17.05 -19.93 -3.98
N LEU A 415 15.92 -19.50 -3.39
CA LEU A 415 14.62 -19.52 -4.05
C LEU A 415 14.61 -18.58 -5.28
N ARG A 416 15.22 -17.41 -5.15
CA ARG A 416 15.35 -16.44 -6.23
C ARG A 416 16.22 -16.97 -7.37
N GLU A 417 17.36 -17.57 -7.06
CA GLU A 417 18.23 -18.22 -8.06
C GLU A 417 17.54 -19.37 -8.82
N ALA A 418 16.73 -20.17 -8.09
CA ALA A 418 16.08 -21.34 -8.69
C ALA A 418 14.83 -20.98 -9.50
N PHE A 419 14.06 -19.98 -9.09
CA PHE A 419 12.74 -19.70 -9.67
C PHE A 419 12.62 -18.32 -10.34
N GLY A 420 13.62 -17.45 -10.24
CA GLY A 420 13.56 -16.06 -10.68
C GLY A 420 13.06 -15.17 -9.55
N PHE A 421 11.82 -14.72 -9.58
CA PHE A 421 11.23 -13.77 -8.64
C PHE A 421 11.93 -12.39 -8.67
N GLU A 422 12.47 -12.00 -9.83
CA GLU A 422 13.01 -10.66 -10.03
C GLU A 422 11.87 -9.63 -9.89
N GLY A 423 12.15 -8.54 -9.19
CA GLY A 423 11.19 -7.47 -8.95
C GLY A 423 10.16 -7.75 -7.86
N THR A 424 10.16 -8.93 -7.23
CA THR A 424 9.15 -9.26 -6.21
C THR A 424 9.79 -9.69 -4.89
N PRO A 425 9.28 -9.24 -3.73
CA PRO A 425 9.74 -9.72 -2.43
C PRO A 425 9.30 -11.17 -2.20
N ILE A 426 10.09 -11.92 -1.43
CA ILE A 426 9.77 -13.29 -1.04
C ILE A 426 9.53 -13.29 0.48
N HIS A 427 8.38 -13.84 0.90
CA HIS A 427 8.08 -14.01 2.30
C HIS A 427 8.34 -15.46 2.73
N ILE A 428 9.15 -15.64 3.77
CA ILE A 428 9.41 -16.94 4.39
C ILE A 428 8.87 -16.91 5.82
N ILE A 429 7.95 -17.83 6.10
CA ILE A 429 7.36 -18.07 7.41
C ILE A 429 7.83 -19.45 7.89
N CYS A 430 8.43 -19.52 9.08
CA CYS A 430 8.83 -20.78 9.68
C CYS A 430 7.81 -21.22 10.71
N ARG A 431 7.37 -22.48 10.62
CA ARG A 431 6.42 -23.09 11.58
C ARG A 431 7.01 -24.38 12.14
N LYS A 432 6.66 -24.69 13.37
CA LYS A 432 6.97 -25.98 13.96
C LYS A 432 6.11 -27.03 13.28
N ARG A 433 6.72 -28.17 12.95
CA ARG A 433 5.98 -29.36 12.49
C ARG A 433 5.35 -30.03 13.72
N ASP A 434 4.05 -30.17 13.72
CA ASP A 434 3.30 -30.96 14.71
C ASP A 434 3.65 -32.45 14.62
#